data_38d3b2df52ba6b69754790238b2c61f5
#
_entry.id   38d3b2df52ba6b69754790238b2c61f5
#
_cell.length_a   1.000
_cell.length_b   1.000
_cell.length_c   1.000
_cell.angle_alpha   90.00
_cell.angle_beta   90.00
_cell.angle_gamma   90.00
#
_symmetry.space_group_name_H-M   'P 1'
#
loop_
_entity.id
_entity.type
_entity.pdbx_description
1 polymer ?
#
loop_
_entity_poly.entity_id
_entity_poly.type
_entity_poly.pdbx_seq_one_letter_code
_entity_poly.pdbx_strand_id
1 'polypeptide(L)'
;MNRVYEFLKAAETYYFATVEGVQPRVRPFGTIHMFEGKLYIQTGKGKSVAKQIAANPKVELCAMKGDEWIRVAGTLVLDDRTEAQESMLSDYPSLRAMYTTGPNGNTAVYYFKDATATISSFSHESVVIKF
;
A
#
# COMPACT_ATOMS: atom_id res chain seq x y z
N MET A 1 -4.24 1.10 -13.30
CA MET A 1 -3.54 1.55 -12.06
C MET A 1 -4.13 2.83 -11.48
N ASN A 2 -4.43 3.84 -12.33
CA ASN A 2 -5.05 5.09 -11.84
C ASN A 2 -6.39 4.84 -11.14
N ARG A 3 -7.23 3.95 -11.67
CA ARG A 3 -8.52 3.60 -11.06
C ARG A 3 -8.33 2.98 -9.68
N VAL A 4 -7.28 2.16 -9.51
CA VAL A 4 -6.94 1.54 -8.22
C VAL A 4 -6.55 2.62 -7.21
N TYR A 5 -5.67 3.53 -7.62
CA TYR A 5 -5.26 4.67 -6.79
C TYR A 5 -6.47 5.51 -6.36
N GLU A 6 -7.32 5.87 -7.31
CA GLU A 6 -8.50 6.70 -7.02
C GLU A 6 -9.46 6.02 -6.05
N PHE A 7 -9.68 4.70 -6.22
CA PHE A 7 -10.53 3.93 -5.32
C PHE A 7 -9.99 3.96 -3.88
N LEU A 8 -8.70 3.67 -3.72
CA LEU A 8 -8.07 3.60 -2.40
C LEU A 8 -7.97 4.98 -1.75
N LYS A 9 -7.71 6.02 -2.53
CA LYS A 9 -7.69 7.39 -2.04
C LYS A 9 -9.07 7.81 -1.52
N ALA A 10 -10.12 7.47 -2.26
CA ALA A 10 -11.50 7.78 -1.88
C ALA A 10 -11.97 6.94 -0.68
N ALA A 11 -11.53 5.70 -0.56
CA ALA A 11 -11.85 4.83 0.57
C ALA A 11 -11.18 5.28 1.87
N GLU A 12 -10.06 5.98 1.77
CA GLU A 12 -9.23 6.50 2.87
C GLU A 12 -8.53 5.41 3.67
N THR A 13 -9.25 4.41 4.15
CA THR A 13 -8.69 3.29 4.90
C THR A 13 -8.80 2.01 4.08
N TYR A 14 -7.72 1.25 4.04
CA TYR A 14 -7.73 -0.09 3.51
C TYR A 14 -7.10 -1.04 4.54
N TYR A 15 -7.42 -2.32 4.44
CA TYR A 15 -6.92 -3.35 5.34
C TYR A 15 -5.85 -4.14 4.62
N PHE A 16 -4.66 -4.10 5.17
CA PHE A 16 -3.43 -4.57 4.52
C PHE A 16 -2.96 -5.86 5.19
N ALA A 17 -2.83 -6.93 4.40
CA ALA A 17 -2.47 -8.25 4.87
C ALA A 17 -1.06 -8.64 4.46
N THR A 18 -0.34 -9.21 5.42
CA THR A 18 1.00 -9.79 5.25
C THR A 18 1.03 -11.18 5.86
N VAL A 19 2.15 -11.87 5.71
CA VAL A 19 2.33 -13.20 6.31
C VAL A 19 3.53 -13.16 7.25
N GLU A 20 3.34 -13.70 8.45
CA GLU A 20 4.41 -13.92 9.44
C GLU A 20 4.55 -15.42 9.61
N GLY A 21 5.56 -16.02 8.98
CA GLY A 21 5.65 -17.47 8.88
C GLY A 21 4.45 -18.03 8.11
N VAL A 22 3.59 -18.78 8.78
CA VAL A 22 2.35 -19.29 8.19
C VAL A 22 1.12 -18.53 8.70
N GLN A 23 1.31 -17.53 9.58
CA GLN A 23 0.22 -16.76 10.16
C GLN A 23 -0.10 -15.53 9.32
N PRO A 24 -1.33 -15.42 8.76
CA PRO A 24 -1.76 -14.15 8.15
C PRO A 24 -1.87 -13.06 9.21
N ARG A 25 -1.47 -11.84 8.84
CA ARG A 25 -1.61 -10.65 9.69
C ARG A 25 -2.32 -9.58 8.89
N VAL A 26 -3.22 -8.83 9.54
CA VAL A 26 -3.95 -7.75 8.89
C VAL A 26 -4.02 -6.52 9.81
N ARG A 27 -3.95 -5.33 9.23
CA ARG A 27 -4.05 -4.06 9.95
C ARG A 27 -4.57 -2.98 9.02
N PRO A 28 -5.15 -1.89 9.59
CA PRO A 28 -5.56 -0.75 8.76
C PRO A 28 -4.35 0.07 8.31
N PHE A 29 -4.42 0.55 7.07
CA PHE A 29 -3.46 1.47 6.45
C PHE A 29 -4.25 2.61 5.82
N GLY A 30 -3.60 3.78 5.67
CA GLY A 30 -4.25 4.96 5.09
C GLY A 30 -3.45 5.67 4.02
N THR A 31 -2.23 5.22 3.73
CA THR A 31 -1.39 5.89 2.72
C THR A 31 -1.50 5.20 1.37
N ILE A 32 -1.67 5.99 0.32
CA ILE A 32 -1.64 5.53 -1.06
C ILE A 32 -1.13 6.69 -1.92
N HIS A 33 -0.17 6.42 -2.78
CA HIS A 33 0.53 7.47 -3.51
C HIS A 33 1.01 6.97 -4.86
N MET A 34 1.02 7.84 -5.85
CA MET A 34 1.56 7.57 -7.18
C MET A 34 2.86 8.31 -7.35
N PHE A 35 3.91 7.58 -7.73
CA PHE A 35 5.22 8.17 -7.96
C PHE A 35 5.93 7.38 -9.06
N GLU A 36 6.46 8.08 -10.06
CA GLU A 36 7.18 7.49 -11.20
C GLU A 36 6.43 6.31 -11.86
N GLY A 37 5.10 6.46 -12.00
CA GLY A 37 4.28 5.46 -12.65
C GLY A 37 4.01 4.20 -11.84
N LYS A 38 4.25 4.23 -10.52
CA LYS A 38 4.03 3.10 -9.63
C LYS A 38 3.14 3.50 -8.46
N LEU A 39 2.49 2.49 -7.88
CA LEU A 39 1.59 2.66 -6.73
C LEU A 39 2.33 2.33 -5.45
N TYR A 40 2.42 3.32 -4.55
CA TYR A 40 3.20 3.23 -3.31
C TYR A 40 2.32 3.22 -2.08
N ILE A 41 2.82 2.52 -1.06
CA ILE A 41 2.32 2.59 0.33
C ILE A 41 3.49 2.89 1.27
N GLN A 42 3.18 3.30 2.51
CA GLN A 42 4.18 3.74 3.48
C GLN A 42 3.94 3.09 4.84
N THR A 43 5.03 2.76 5.52
CA THR A 43 5.01 2.36 6.93
C THR A 43 6.31 2.82 7.62
N GLY A 44 6.47 2.47 8.90
CA GLY A 44 7.71 2.72 9.64
C GLY A 44 8.66 1.54 9.56
N LYS A 45 9.95 1.83 9.41
CA LYS A 45 11.00 0.80 9.28
C LYS A 45 11.05 -0.16 10.49
N GLY A 46 10.71 0.34 11.67
CA GLY A 46 10.77 -0.45 12.90
C GLY A 46 9.51 -1.26 13.20
N LYS A 47 8.46 -1.13 12.41
CA LYS A 47 7.20 -1.83 12.67
C LYS A 47 7.25 -3.29 12.25
N SER A 48 6.43 -4.12 12.92
CA SER A 48 6.32 -5.55 12.60
C SER A 48 5.95 -5.79 11.14
N VAL A 49 5.09 -4.96 10.56
CA VAL A 49 4.69 -5.09 9.17
C VAL A 49 5.88 -4.96 8.22
N ALA A 50 6.82 -4.05 8.50
CA ALA A 50 8.02 -3.89 7.68
C ALA A 50 8.89 -5.15 7.73
N LYS A 51 9.03 -5.78 8.90
CA LYS A 51 9.76 -7.04 9.06
C LYS A 51 9.08 -8.19 8.31
N GLN A 52 7.76 -8.23 8.34
CA GLN A 52 6.98 -9.25 7.63
C GLN A 52 7.15 -9.11 6.12
N ILE A 53 7.09 -7.89 5.59
CA ILE A 53 7.32 -7.63 4.16
C ILE A 53 8.73 -8.02 3.74
N ALA A 54 9.74 -7.73 4.58
CA ALA A 54 11.12 -8.10 4.28
C ALA A 54 11.31 -9.62 4.17
N ALA A 55 10.63 -10.38 5.03
CA ALA A 55 10.68 -11.84 5.03
C ALA A 55 9.83 -12.47 3.93
N ASN A 56 8.67 -11.87 3.64
CA ASN A 56 7.77 -12.34 2.58
C ASN A 56 7.05 -11.13 1.95
N PRO A 57 7.46 -10.70 0.76
CA PRO A 57 6.91 -9.50 0.13
C PRO A 57 5.55 -9.69 -0.54
N LYS A 58 4.98 -10.89 -0.50
CA LYS A 58 3.64 -11.16 -1.02
C LYS A 58 2.60 -10.59 -0.07
N VAL A 59 1.73 -9.74 -0.60
CA VAL A 59 0.75 -9.00 0.19
C VAL A 59 -0.60 -8.95 -0.51
N GLU A 60 -1.61 -8.62 0.27
CA GLU A 60 -2.93 -8.31 -0.28
C GLU A 60 -3.58 -7.23 0.57
N LEU A 61 -4.34 -6.35 -0.07
CA LEU A 61 -5.14 -5.36 0.62
C LEU A 61 -6.60 -5.42 0.18
N CYS A 62 -7.48 -4.89 1.02
CA CYS A 62 -8.91 -4.84 0.75
C CYS A 62 -9.48 -3.54 1.29
N ALA A 63 -10.39 -2.92 0.53
CA ALA A 63 -11.10 -1.73 0.97
C ALA A 63 -12.52 -1.74 0.41
N MET A 64 -13.43 -1.10 1.14
CA MET A 64 -14.82 -0.92 0.70
C MET A 64 -15.11 0.56 0.43
N LYS A 65 -15.94 0.81 -0.57
CA LYS A 65 -16.49 2.13 -0.84
C LYS A 65 -17.89 1.96 -1.42
N GLY A 66 -18.90 2.37 -0.65
CA GLY A 66 -20.30 2.15 -1.03
C GLY A 66 -20.61 0.66 -1.14
N ASP A 67 -21.16 0.23 -2.25
CA ASP A 67 -21.48 -1.17 -2.54
C ASP A 67 -20.38 -1.91 -3.29
N GLU A 68 -19.22 -1.28 -3.46
CA GLU A 68 -18.06 -1.88 -4.12
C GLU A 68 -16.96 -2.19 -3.11
N TRP A 69 -16.16 -3.20 -3.43
CA TRP A 69 -14.91 -3.45 -2.71
C TRP A 69 -13.79 -3.75 -3.69
N ILE A 70 -12.57 -3.45 -3.28
CA ILE A 70 -11.37 -3.71 -4.06
C ILE A 70 -10.46 -4.65 -3.28
N ARG A 71 -9.82 -5.57 -3.98
CA ARG A 71 -8.69 -6.34 -3.47
C ARG A 71 -7.52 -6.14 -4.41
N VAL A 72 -6.34 -5.92 -3.84
CA VAL A 72 -5.11 -5.78 -4.61
C VAL A 72 -4.10 -6.77 -4.04
N ALA A 73 -3.73 -7.75 -4.84
CA ALA A 73 -2.70 -8.72 -4.49
C ALA A 73 -1.46 -8.48 -5.34
N GLY A 74 -0.29 -8.56 -4.72
CA GLY A 74 0.96 -8.34 -5.45
C GLY A 74 2.19 -8.54 -4.59
N THR A 75 3.32 -8.15 -5.14
CA THR A 75 4.61 -8.19 -4.45
C THR A 75 5.06 -6.76 -4.17
N LEU A 76 5.47 -6.50 -2.94
CA LEU A 76 6.00 -5.17 -2.57
C LEU A 76 7.51 -5.13 -2.79
N VAL A 77 7.97 -4.01 -3.30
CA VAL A 77 9.40 -3.70 -3.47
C VAL A 77 9.73 -2.46 -2.63
N LEU A 78 10.70 -2.60 -1.75
CA LEU A 78 11.18 -1.46 -0.96
C LEU A 78 11.92 -0.48 -1.88
N ASP A 79 11.52 0.79 -1.79
CA ASP A 79 12.22 1.88 -2.47
C ASP A 79 12.91 2.74 -1.42
N ASP A 80 14.21 2.57 -1.29
CA ASP A 80 14.99 3.21 -0.22
C ASP A 80 15.50 4.60 -0.60
N ARG A 81 15.08 5.13 -1.75
CA ARG A 81 15.49 6.46 -2.22
C ARG A 81 14.79 7.54 -1.41
N THR A 82 15.56 8.55 -1.02
CA THR A 82 15.02 9.70 -0.27
C THR A 82 13.93 10.43 -1.06
N GLU A 83 14.09 10.60 -2.37
CA GLU A 83 13.08 11.26 -3.21
C GLU A 83 11.73 10.53 -3.22
N ALA A 84 11.73 9.19 -3.17
CA ALA A 84 10.48 8.43 -3.09
C ALA A 84 9.80 8.64 -1.73
N GLN A 85 10.56 8.62 -0.66
CA GLN A 85 10.07 8.88 0.70
C GLN A 85 9.50 10.30 0.82
N GLU A 86 10.22 11.29 0.30
CA GLU A 86 9.79 12.70 0.33
C GLU A 86 8.53 12.91 -0.50
N SER A 87 8.40 12.26 -1.64
CA SER A 87 7.21 12.34 -2.47
C SER A 87 5.97 11.85 -1.71
N MET A 88 6.10 10.71 -1.00
CA MET A 88 5.02 10.16 -0.18
C MET A 88 4.63 11.14 0.94
N LEU A 89 5.59 11.63 1.72
CA LEU A 89 5.30 12.51 2.85
C LEU A 89 4.78 13.88 2.39
N SER A 90 5.09 14.32 1.18
CA SER A 90 4.52 15.54 0.61
C SER A 90 3.02 15.40 0.36
N ASP A 91 2.55 14.19 0.05
CA ASP A 91 1.11 13.90 -0.11
C ASP A 91 0.40 13.72 1.25
N TYR A 92 1.16 13.42 2.30
CA TYR A 92 0.66 13.22 3.66
C TYR A 92 1.50 14.02 4.67
N PRO A 93 1.46 15.36 4.61
CA PRO A 93 2.39 16.19 5.40
C PRO A 93 2.25 16.01 6.91
N SER A 94 1.08 15.60 7.40
CA SER A 94 0.88 15.34 8.84
C SER A 94 1.75 14.20 9.35
N LEU A 95 2.17 13.28 8.48
CA LEU A 95 3.05 12.16 8.88
C LEU A 95 4.45 12.62 9.25
N ARG A 96 4.86 13.83 8.85
CA ARG A 96 6.19 14.36 9.20
C ARG A 96 6.39 14.56 10.69
N ALA A 97 5.30 14.57 11.47
CA ALA A 97 5.39 14.59 12.94
C ALA A 97 5.95 13.29 13.52
N MET A 98 5.79 12.16 12.80
CA MET A 98 6.19 10.82 13.27
C MET A 98 7.27 10.18 12.41
N TYR A 99 7.42 10.62 11.15
CA TYR A 99 8.29 9.97 10.17
C TYR A 99 9.27 10.95 9.56
N THR A 100 10.51 10.49 9.41
CA THR A 100 11.60 11.23 8.78
C THR A 100 12.13 10.45 7.58
N THR A 101 12.75 11.13 6.66
CA THR A 101 13.28 10.55 5.41
C THR A 101 14.80 10.43 5.46
N GLY A 102 15.38 9.77 4.45
CA GLY A 102 16.81 9.59 4.32
C GLY A 102 17.32 8.33 4.99
N PRO A 103 18.65 8.08 4.90
CA PRO A 103 19.25 6.84 5.41
C PRO A 103 19.07 6.64 6.92
N ASN A 104 18.99 7.73 7.69
CA ASN A 104 18.80 7.68 9.14
C ASN A 104 17.34 7.91 9.54
N GLY A 105 16.44 8.02 8.58
CA GLY A 105 15.01 8.18 8.82
C GLY A 105 14.32 6.85 9.10
N ASN A 106 13.07 6.96 9.56
CA ASN A 106 12.27 5.77 9.92
C ASN A 106 11.15 5.46 8.93
N THR A 107 11.07 6.17 7.79
CA THR A 107 10.07 5.95 6.76
C THR A 107 10.48 4.82 5.84
N ALA A 108 9.57 3.88 5.58
CA ALA A 108 9.70 2.87 4.55
C ALA A 108 8.57 3.04 3.53
N VAL A 109 8.92 3.19 2.26
CA VAL A 109 7.95 3.22 1.18
C VAL A 109 8.18 2.04 0.24
N TYR A 110 7.09 1.48 -0.26
CA TYR A 110 7.11 0.29 -1.12
C TYR A 110 6.21 0.54 -2.31
N TYR A 111 6.58 -0.01 -3.46
CA TYR A 111 5.67 -0.01 -4.60
C TYR A 111 5.22 -1.44 -4.94
N PHE A 112 4.04 -1.55 -5.53
CA PHE A 112 3.48 -2.82 -6.00
C PHE A 112 4.12 -3.24 -7.32
N LYS A 113 4.49 -4.51 -7.38
CA LYS A 113 4.99 -5.18 -8.58
C LYS A 113 4.15 -6.43 -8.83
N ASP A 114 3.87 -6.70 -10.11
CA ASP A 114 3.09 -7.88 -10.52
C ASP A 114 1.76 -7.95 -9.76
N ALA A 115 1.05 -6.84 -9.72
CA ALA A 115 -0.16 -6.71 -8.95
C ALA A 115 -1.41 -6.98 -9.78
N THR A 116 -2.43 -7.53 -9.11
CA THR A 116 -3.76 -7.71 -9.67
C THR A 116 -4.76 -7.08 -8.72
N ALA A 117 -5.52 -6.11 -9.24
CA ALA A 117 -6.62 -5.49 -8.51
C ALA A 117 -7.94 -6.04 -9.06
N THR A 118 -8.87 -6.37 -8.16
CA THR A 118 -10.20 -6.81 -8.51
C THR A 118 -11.20 -5.90 -7.80
N ILE A 119 -12.03 -5.20 -8.57
CA ILE A 119 -13.12 -4.36 -8.06
C ILE A 119 -14.41 -5.11 -8.25
N SER A 120 -15.11 -5.38 -7.17
CA SER A 120 -16.30 -6.24 -7.14
C SER A 120 -17.49 -5.52 -6.51
N SER A 121 -18.69 -6.02 -6.82
CA SER A 121 -19.93 -5.60 -6.16
C SER A 121 -20.94 -6.74 -6.29
N PHE A 122 -22.06 -6.64 -5.58
CA PHE A 122 -23.14 -7.60 -5.74
C PHE A 122 -24.06 -7.29 -6.94
N SER A 123 -23.90 -6.10 -7.54
CA SER A 123 -24.81 -5.59 -8.59
C SER A 123 -24.22 -5.61 -9.99
N HIS A 124 -22.91 -5.79 -10.15
CA HIS A 124 -22.26 -5.81 -11.46
C HIS A 124 -21.07 -6.77 -11.49
N GLU A 125 -20.57 -7.05 -12.68
CA GLU A 125 -19.43 -7.93 -12.87
C GLU A 125 -18.15 -7.30 -12.32
N SER A 126 -17.25 -8.14 -11.87
CA SER A 126 -15.95 -7.73 -11.37
C SER A 126 -15.07 -7.17 -12.49
N VAL A 127 -14.30 -6.15 -12.16
CA VAL A 127 -13.29 -5.57 -13.05
C VAL A 127 -11.93 -5.97 -12.54
N VAL A 128 -11.08 -6.50 -13.43
CA VAL A 128 -9.72 -6.93 -13.10
C VAL A 128 -8.72 -6.02 -13.78
N ILE A 129 -7.79 -5.48 -13.01
CA ILE A 129 -6.73 -4.56 -13.48
C ILE A 129 -5.39 -5.14 -13.04
N LYS A 130 -4.49 -5.37 -14.00
CA LYS A 130 -3.13 -5.84 -13.73
C LYS A 130 -2.13 -4.72 -13.92
N PHE A 131 -1.17 -4.63 -13.02
CA PHE A 131 -0.13 -3.59 -13.11
C PHE A 131 1.15 -3.98 -12.38
#